data_6da03871456b9dd281a9826a10c03d75
#
_entry.id   6da03871456b9dd281a9826a10c03d75
#
_cell.length_a   1.000
_cell.length_b   1.000
_cell.length_c   1.000
_cell.angle_alpha   90.00
_cell.angle_beta   90.00
_cell.angle_gamma   90.00
#
_symmetry.space_group_name_H-M   'P 1'
#
loop_
_entity.id
_entity.type
_entity.pdbx_description
1 polymer ?
#
loop_
_entity_poly.entity_id
_entity_poly.type
_entity_poly.pdbx_seq_one_letter_code
_entity_poly.pdbx_strand_id
1 'polypeptide(L)'
;NPFFLINASTKDNRKKLIELADEAVFEIDSIRANEARSILSNPRKRLDAELSWMPGCNSEVIKEILKIVKNKHKLQEIKNKWDLNPISFSNLIANLISSKNIELDNIYLIRVLIHSYEEIEASSIQSLINKDREDSGFPTIDNISDIEDNLKDKRRYYLTRIKEYTDTINDIDIFSNLLISFLDEVDNNEKLEPLLLSDLVDLYEIQFKQLVIDEEEKVLSKIKKIREYISKDYKLTVLRNYVRDLNKEV
;
A
#
# COMPACT_ATOMS: atom_id res chain seq x y z
N ASN A 1 11.22 -9.82 -2.07
CA ASN A 1 11.57 -9.65 -3.48
C ASN A 1 12.85 -10.44 -3.81
N PRO A 2 12.94 -11.17 -4.98
CA PRO A 2 14.10 -11.95 -5.36
C PRO A 2 15.40 -11.14 -5.47
N PHE A 3 15.36 -9.91 -6.00
CA PHE A 3 16.53 -9.04 -6.07
C PHE A 3 17.09 -8.71 -4.69
N PHE A 4 16.20 -8.44 -3.72
CA PHE A 4 16.61 -8.19 -2.34
C PHE A 4 17.30 -9.40 -1.71
N LEU A 5 16.76 -10.62 -1.96
CA LEU A 5 17.25 -11.84 -1.33
C LEU A 5 18.71 -12.16 -1.68
N ILE A 6 19.13 -11.86 -2.91
CA ILE A 6 20.49 -12.14 -3.39
C ILE A 6 21.32 -10.86 -3.61
N ASN A 7 20.90 -9.73 -3.03
CA ASN A 7 21.57 -8.43 -3.17
C ASN A 7 21.80 -7.98 -4.63
N ALA A 8 20.88 -8.32 -5.54
CA ALA A 8 20.97 -8.01 -6.96
C ALA A 8 20.24 -6.71 -7.33
N SER A 9 20.60 -6.16 -8.49
CA SER A 9 19.92 -5.07 -9.15
C SER A 9 19.29 -5.51 -10.48
N THR A 10 18.37 -4.69 -11.02
CA THR A 10 17.76 -4.93 -12.33
C THR A 10 18.76 -4.89 -13.49
N LYS A 11 19.93 -4.29 -13.27
CA LYS A 11 21.03 -4.17 -14.25
C LYS A 11 22.02 -5.35 -14.24
N ASP A 12 21.85 -6.31 -13.31
CA ASP A 12 22.73 -7.45 -13.23
C ASP A 12 22.40 -8.49 -14.29
N ASN A 13 23.44 -8.92 -15.04
CA ASN A 13 23.32 -9.95 -16.06
C ASN A 13 23.22 -11.36 -15.44
N ARG A 14 22.90 -12.36 -16.28
CA ARG A 14 22.70 -13.75 -15.80
C ARG A 14 23.90 -14.31 -15.05
N LYS A 15 25.13 -14.00 -15.50
CA LYS A 15 26.36 -14.49 -14.84
C LYS A 15 26.43 -13.89 -13.41
N LYS A 16 26.21 -12.59 -13.29
CA LYS A 16 26.24 -11.92 -11.99
C LYS A 16 25.13 -12.41 -11.05
N LEU A 17 23.93 -12.68 -11.58
CA LEU A 17 22.84 -13.28 -10.78
C LEU A 17 23.18 -14.67 -10.22
N ILE A 18 23.92 -15.49 -10.98
CA ILE A 18 24.39 -16.80 -10.50
C ILE A 18 25.39 -16.59 -9.36
N GLU A 19 26.41 -15.75 -9.57
CA GLU A 19 27.43 -15.44 -8.55
C GLU A 19 26.79 -14.94 -7.24
N LEU A 20 25.84 -13.97 -7.35
CA LEU A 20 25.15 -13.40 -6.19
C LEU A 20 24.27 -14.43 -5.47
N ALA A 21 23.62 -15.32 -6.22
CA ALA A 21 22.82 -16.39 -5.60
C ALA A 21 23.71 -17.41 -4.87
N ASP A 22 24.87 -17.77 -5.44
CA ASP A 22 25.84 -18.67 -4.81
C ASP A 22 26.46 -18.03 -3.55
N GLU A 23 26.71 -16.71 -3.56
CA GLU A 23 27.14 -15.95 -2.38
C GLU A 23 26.04 -15.92 -1.31
N ALA A 24 24.78 -15.70 -1.72
CA ALA A 24 23.64 -15.58 -0.80
C ALA A 24 23.35 -16.88 -0.03
N VAL A 25 23.74 -18.05 -0.53
CA VAL A 25 23.59 -19.35 0.18
C VAL A 25 24.26 -19.35 1.56
N PHE A 26 25.29 -18.53 1.75
CA PHE A 26 25.96 -18.40 3.06
C PHE A 26 25.21 -17.53 4.06
N GLU A 27 24.26 -16.71 3.59
CA GLU A 27 23.50 -15.76 4.44
C GLU A 27 22.03 -16.16 4.60
N ILE A 28 21.45 -16.83 3.59
CA ILE A 28 20.05 -17.25 3.55
C ILE A 28 19.93 -18.72 3.19
N ASP A 29 18.72 -19.29 3.39
CA ASP A 29 18.42 -20.65 2.97
C ASP A 29 18.72 -20.88 1.47
N SER A 30 19.42 -21.98 1.15
CA SER A 30 19.84 -22.32 -0.21
C SER A 30 18.66 -22.51 -1.17
N ILE A 31 17.49 -22.97 -0.68
CA ILE A 31 16.27 -23.11 -1.50
C ILE A 31 15.81 -21.74 -1.93
N ARG A 32 15.77 -20.76 -1.03
CA ARG A 32 15.35 -19.38 -1.32
C ARG A 32 16.33 -18.67 -2.27
N ALA A 33 17.64 -18.88 -2.11
CA ALA A 33 18.64 -18.32 -3.02
C ALA A 33 18.49 -18.88 -4.44
N ASN A 34 18.31 -20.20 -4.58
CA ASN A 34 18.11 -20.87 -5.87
C ASN A 34 16.77 -20.48 -6.53
N GLU A 35 15.71 -20.33 -5.74
CA GLU A 35 14.41 -19.84 -6.23
C GLU A 35 14.53 -18.42 -6.78
N ALA A 36 15.18 -17.52 -6.04
CA ALA A 36 15.43 -16.15 -6.47
C ALA A 36 16.21 -16.12 -7.79
N ARG A 37 17.29 -16.92 -7.92
CA ARG A 37 18.03 -17.08 -9.16
C ARG A 37 17.15 -17.56 -10.30
N SER A 38 16.32 -18.58 -10.07
CA SER A 38 15.40 -19.14 -11.07
C SER A 38 14.40 -18.11 -11.59
N ILE A 39 13.80 -17.32 -10.68
CA ILE A 39 12.87 -16.24 -11.04
C ILE A 39 13.58 -15.18 -11.86
N LEU A 40 14.72 -14.67 -11.40
CA LEU A 40 15.43 -13.57 -12.04
C LEU A 40 16.09 -13.95 -13.38
N SER A 41 16.43 -15.22 -13.57
CA SER A 41 16.98 -15.72 -14.84
C SER A 41 15.90 -15.98 -15.90
N ASN A 42 14.64 -16.07 -15.53
CA ASN A 42 13.51 -16.27 -16.45
C ASN A 42 12.91 -14.92 -16.85
N PRO A 43 12.95 -14.51 -18.14
CA PRO A 43 12.52 -13.17 -18.55
C PRO A 43 11.06 -12.83 -18.21
N ARG A 44 10.16 -13.84 -18.22
CA ARG A 44 8.73 -13.63 -17.90
C ARG A 44 8.51 -13.48 -16.40
N LYS A 45 9.08 -14.35 -15.57
CA LYS A 45 8.96 -14.28 -14.11
C LYS A 45 9.69 -13.07 -13.52
N ARG A 46 10.77 -12.65 -14.17
CA ARG A 46 11.59 -11.50 -13.80
C ARG A 46 10.78 -10.19 -13.81
N LEU A 47 9.80 -10.02 -14.72
CA LEU A 47 9.04 -8.79 -14.85
C LEU A 47 8.31 -8.38 -13.55
N ASP A 48 7.62 -9.31 -12.92
CA ASP A 48 6.98 -9.01 -11.63
C ASP A 48 8.00 -8.62 -10.54
N ALA A 49 9.14 -9.31 -10.52
CA ALA A 49 10.22 -8.98 -9.59
C ALA A 49 10.82 -7.59 -9.87
N GLU A 50 11.01 -7.18 -11.13
CA GLU A 50 11.49 -5.86 -11.54
C GLU A 50 10.52 -4.76 -11.11
N LEU A 51 9.22 -4.94 -11.40
CA LEU A 51 8.16 -4.00 -11.01
C LEU A 51 7.97 -3.90 -9.50
N SER A 52 8.37 -4.93 -8.75
CA SER A 52 8.32 -4.97 -7.28
C SER A 52 9.61 -4.51 -6.60
N TRP A 53 10.56 -3.96 -7.36
CA TRP A 53 11.87 -3.57 -6.86
C TRP A 53 12.16 -2.09 -7.16
N MET A 54 13.39 -1.78 -7.50
CA MET A 54 13.87 -0.43 -7.81
C MET A 54 14.46 -0.41 -9.23
N PRO A 55 13.65 -0.52 -10.31
CA PRO A 55 14.15 -0.47 -11.67
C PRO A 55 14.84 0.87 -11.94
N GLY A 56 15.88 0.85 -12.76
CA GLY A 56 16.73 2.00 -13.06
C GLY A 56 17.82 2.30 -12.02
N CYS A 57 17.70 1.78 -10.79
CA CYS A 57 18.70 1.97 -9.74
C CYS A 57 19.82 0.95 -9.82
N ASN A 58 21.05 1.40 -9.53
CA ASN A 58 22.19 0.47 -9.39
C ASN A 58 22.24 -0.10 -7.95
N SER A 59 23.03 -1.18 -7.78
CA SER A 59 23.12 -1.90 -6.50
C SER A 59 23.66 -1.03 -5.35
N GLU A 60 24.51 -0.06 -5.63
CA GLU A 60 25.10 0.82 -4.60
C GLU A 60 24.05 1.76 -4.05
N VAL A 61 23.27 2.41 -4.93
CA VAL A 61 22.14 3.28 -4.54
C VAL A 61 21.12 2.51 -3.72
N ILE A 62 20.77 1.30 -4.17
CA ILE A 62 19.83 0.44 -3.44
C ILE A 62 20.35 0.12 -2.02
N LYS A 63 21.62 -0.24 -1.89
CA LYS A 63 22.24 -0.52 -0.57
C LYS A 63 22.24 0.70 0.35
N GLU A 64 22.50 1.89 -0.18
CA GLU A 64 22.44 3.13 0.60
C GLU A 64 21.01 3.45 1.05
N ILE A 65 20.02 3.32 0.16
CA ILE A 65 18.61 3.51 0.50
C ILE A 65 18.19 2.57 1.62
N LEU A 66 18.52 1.27 1.49
CA LEU A 66 18.19 0.27 2.51
C LEU A 66 18.87 0.53 3.85
N LYS A 67 20.08 1.09 3.87
CA LYS A 67 20.75 1.53 5.11
C LYS A 67 20.01 2.68 5.78
N ILE A 68 19.58 3.69 5.02
CA ILE A 68 18.83 4.85 5.55
C ILE A 68 17.49 4.38 6.12
N VAL A 69 16.78 3.53 5.39
CA VAL A 69 15.50 2.94 5.84
C VAL A 69 15.68 2.17 7.15
N LYS A 70 16.72 1.35 7.28
CA LYS A 70 17.01 0.61 8.52
C LYS A 70 17.34 1.51 9.70
N ASN A 71 17.95 2.67 9.45
CA ASN A 71 18.39 3.61 10.49
C ASN A 71 17.34 4.67 10.87
N LYS A 72 16.07 4.48 10.51
CA LYS A 72 14.92 5.31 10.91
C LYS A 72 14.96 6.77 10.46
N HIS A 73 15.76 7.16 9.45
CA HIS A 73 15.90 8.55 9.06
C HIS A 73 15.32 8.87 7.68
N LYS A 74 14.38 9.80 7.68
CA LYS A 74 14.05 10.81 6.68
C LYS A 74 13.82 10.32 5.24
N LEU A 75 12.59 9.86 4.97
CA LEU A 75 12.07 9.68 3.61
C LEU A 75 12.36 10.86 2.68
N GLN A 76 12.29 12.08 3.20
CA GLN A 76 12.62 13.30 2.46
C GLN A 76 14.07 13.30 1.98
N GLU A 77 15.00 12.76 2.76
CA GLU A 77 16.40 12.63 2.35
C GLU A 77 16.55 11.62 1.20
N ILE A 78 15.77 10.54 1.20
CA ILE A 78 15.77 9.56 0.11
C ILE A 78 15.24 10.19 -1.17
N LYS A 79 14.10 10.86 -1.13
CA LYS A 79 13.48 11.52 -2.29
C LYS A 79 14.41 12.59 -2.87
N ASN A 80 15.00 13.43 -2.02
CA ASN A 80 15.85 14.54 -2.45
C ASN A 80 17.21 14.07 -2.96
N LYS A 81 17.75 12.96 -2.44
CA LYS A 81 19.09 12.50 -2.78
C LYS A 81 19.16 11.67 -4.06
N TRP A 82 18.14 10.87 -4.37
CA TRP A 82 18.26 9.88 -5.44
C TRP A 82 17.28 10.03 -6.59
N ASP A 83 16.39 10.99 -6.55
CA ASP A 83 15.39 11.23 -7.61
C ASP A 83 14.76 9.90 -8.11
N LEU A 84 14.21 9.13 -7.19
CA LEU A 84 13.63 7.84 -7.49
C LEU A 84 12.43 7.98 -8.40
N ASN A 85 12.36 7.13 -9.42
CA ASN A 85 11.16 7.06 -10.25
C ASN A 85 9.92 6.62 -9.42
N PRO A 86 8.70 6.95 -9.87
CA PRO A 86 7.47 6.76 -9.08
C PRO A 86 7.27 5.33 -8.60
N ILE A 87 7.52 4.29 -9.43
CA ILE A 87 7.31 2.90 -9.01
C ILE A 87 8.32 2.46 -7.94
N SER A 88 9.61 2.85 -8.07
CA SER A 88 10.64 2.54 -7.07
C SER A 88 10.32 3.20 -5.73
N PHE A 89 9.83 4.43 -5.78
CA PHE A 89 9.43 5.18 -4.60
C PHE A 89 8.17 4.58 -3.95
N SER A 90 7.13 4.26 -4.74
CA SER A 90 5.91 3.59 -4.25
C SER A 90 6.21 2.24 -3.60
N ASN A 91 7.09 1.42 -4.19
CA ASN A 91 7.53 0.15 -3.60
C ASN A 91 8.22 0.36 -2.24
N LEU A 92 9.06 1.39 -2.13
CA LEU A 92 9.73 1.74 -0.89
C LEU A 92 8.71 2.14 0.20
N ILE A 93 7.80 3.07 -0.12
CA ILE A 93 6.78 3.55 0.81
C ILE A 93 5.87 2.40 1.28
N ALA A 94 5.39 1.55 0.36
CA ALA A 94 4.53 0.41 0.71
C ALA A 94 5.21 -0.57 1.69
N ASN A 95 6.52 -0.76 1.55
CA ASN A 95 7.29 -1.55 2.51
C ASN A 95 7.43 -0.86 3.88
N LEU A 96 7.50 0.48 3.91
CA LEU A 96 7.60 1.24 5.15
C LEU A 96 6.30 1.22 5.95
N ILE A 97 5.13 1.33 5.30
CA ILE A 97 3.81 1.21 5.94
C ILE A 97 3.68 -0.12 6.70
N SER A 98 4.21 -1.23 6.13
CA SER A 98 4.16 -2.56 6.75
C SER A 98 5.20 -2.78 7.86
N SER A 99 6.14 -1.86 8.01
CA SER A 99 7.28 -2.01 8.93
C SER A 99 6.90 -1.54 10.32
N LYS A 100 6.66 -2.47 11.26
CA LYS A 100 6.34 -2.19 12.67
C LYS A 100 7.43 -1.43 13.44
N ASN A 101 8.60 -1.20 12.83
CA ASN A 101 9.79 -0.65 13.50
C ASN A 101 10.05 0.83 13.19
N ILE A 102 9.13 1.52 12.49
CA ILE A 102 9.35 2.89 12.04
C ILE A 102 8.37 3.80 12.77
N GLU A 103 8.89 4.78 13.51
CA GLU A 103 8.14 5.89 14.12
C GLU A 103 7.71 6.93 13.06
N LEU A 104 7.41 6.50 11.84
CA LEU A 104 6.91 7.37 10.81
C LEU A 104 5.38 7.44 10.92
N ASP A 105 4.85 8.62 10.66
CA ASP A 105 3.42 8.81 10.52
C ASP A 105 2.91 8.02 9.31
N ASN A 106 2.24 6.90 9.58
CA ASN A 106 1.69 6.03 8.53
C ASN A 106 0.66 6.76 7.67
N ILE A 107 -0.05 7.75 8.22
CA ILE A 107 -0.98 8.59 7.48
C ILE A 107 -0.23 9.38 6.40
N TYR A 108 0.91 9.98 6.77
CA TYR A 108 1.77 10.66 5.82
C TYR A 108 2.32 9.70 4.75
N LEU A 109 2.73 8.47 5.14
CA LEU A 109 3.21 7.47 4.20
C LEU A 109 2.13 7.04 3.20
N ILE A 110 0.90 6.83 3.64
CA ILE A 110 -0.24 6.48 2.79
C ILE A 110 -0.50 7.60 1.77
N ARG A 111 -0.50 8.86 2.23
CA ARG A 111 -0.65 10.02 1.35
C ARG A 111 0.43 10.06 0.27
N VAL A 112 1.69 9.90 0.66
CA VAL A 112 2.83 9.86 -0.26
C VAL A 112 2.71 8.69 -1.24
N LEU A 113 2.23 7.53 -0.80
CA LEU A 113 2.02 6.37 -1.66
C LEU A 113 0.94 6.64 -2.71
N ILE A 114 -0.20 7.24 -2.32
CA ILE A 114 -1.29 7.60 -3.23
C ILE A 114 -0.75 8.53 -4.33
N HIS A 115 -0.09 9.62 -3.95
CA HIS A 115 0.47 10.57 -4.92
C HIS A 115 1.52 9.93 -5.83
N SER A 116 2.45 9.17 -5.27
CA SER A 116 3.52 8.53 -6.06
C SER A 116 2.98 7.48 -7.03
N TYR A 117 1.90 6.77 -6.65
CA TYR A 117 1.28 5.78 -7.53
C TYR A 117 0.61 6.42 -8.74
N GLU A 118 -0.05 7.57 -8.59
CA GLU A 118 -0.70 8.28 -9.70
C GLU A 118 0.30 8.87 -10.72
N GLU A 119 1.56 9.04 -10.32
CA GLU A 119 2.64 9.45 -11.24
C GLU A 119 3.18 8.30 -12.09
N ILE A 120 2.72 7.05 -11.89
CA ILE A 120 3.23 5.87 -12.61
C ILE A 120 2.60 5.80 -13.99
N GLU A 121 3.43 6.01 -15.01
CA GLU A 121 3.04 5.84 -16.42
C GLU A 121 3.62 4.52 -16.97
N ALA A 122 2.78 3.64 -17.51
CA ALA A 122 3.18 2.33 -18.03
C ALA A 122 4.27 2.43 -19.11
N SER A 123 4.18 3.41 -20.00
CA SER A 123 5.16 3.64 -21.08
C SER A 123 6.54 4.04 -20.54
N SER A 124 6.56 4.90 -19.53
CA SER A 124 7.80 5.34 -18.86
C SER A 124 8.47 4.17 -18.13
N ILE A 125 7.67 3.34 -17.45
CA ILE A 125 8.16 2.14 -16.75
C ILE A 125 8.65 1.09 -17.74
N GLN A 126 7.94 0.85 -18.86
CA GLN A 126 8.39 -0.04 -19.90
C GLN A 126 9.77 0.37 -20.45
N SER A 127 9.93 1.66 -20.75
CA SER A 127 11.20 2.20 -21.27
C SER A 127 12.35 2.02 -20.26
N LEU A 128 12.08 2.26 -18.98
CA LEU A 128 13.05 2.11 -17.90
C LEU A 128 13.49 0.65 -17.73
N ILE A 129 12.54 -0.29 -17.68
CA ILE A 129 12.82 -1.73 -17.54
C ILE A 129 13.55 -2.24 -18.78
N ASN A 130 13.15 -1.83 -19.98
CA ASN A 130 13.80 -2.25 -21.21
C ASN A 130 15.26 -1.79 -21.26
N LYS A 131 15.55 -0.58 -20.82
CA LYS A 131 16.93 -0.09 -20.68
C LYS A 131 17.76 -0.97 -19.73
N ASP A 132 17.23 -1.30 -18.55
CA ASP A 132 17.93 -2.19 -17.61
C ASP A 132 18.13 -3.59 -18.17
N ARG A 133 17.16 -4.10 -18.96
CA ARG A 133 17.24 -5.42 -19.63
C ARG A 133 18.26 -5.43 -20.76
N GLU A 134 18.33 -4.38 -21.57
CA GLU A 134 19.35 -4.22 -22.60
C GLU A 134 20.76 -4.23 -22.00
N ASP A 135 20.97 -3.42 -20.94
CA ASP A 135 22.24 -3.34 -20.21
C ASP A 135 22.65 -4.69 -19.60
N SER A 136 21.69 -5.52 -19.17
CA SER A 136 21.91 -6.81 -18.52
C SER A 136 21.81 -8.03 -19.46
N GLY A 137 21.51 -7.80 -20.76
CA GLY A 137 21.39 -8.85 -21.76
C GLY A 137 20.14 -9.72 -21.64
N PHE A 138 19.05 -9.17 -21.13
CA PHE A 138 17.72 -9.78 -21.13
C PHE A 138 16.87 -9.26 -22.29
N PRO A 139 15.93 -10.07 -22.83
CA PRO A 139 15.01 -9.61 -23.86
C PRO A 139 14.11 -8.48 -23.35
N THR A 140 13.86 -7.49 -24.19
CA THR A 140 12.94 -6.37 -23.95
C THR A 140 11.49 -6.85 -23.85
N ILE A 141 10.65 -5.98 -23.29
CA ILE A 141 9.20 -6.16 -23.21
C ILE A 141 8.61 -5.34 -24.35
N ASP A 142 8.04 -6.00 -25.36
CA ASP A 142 7.49 -5.31 -26.52
C ASP A 142 6.03 -4.91 -26.30
N ASN A 143 5.27 -5.72 -25.53
CA ASN A 143 3.87 -5.50 -25.30
C ASN A 143 3.64 -4.69 -24.01
N ILE A 144 3.12 -3.48 -24.14
CA ILE A 144 2.82 -2.59 -23.00
C ILE A 144 1.75 -3.18 -22.06
N SER A 145 0.84 -4.03 -22.60
CA SER A 145 -0.19 -4.64 -21.75
C SER A 145 0.39 -5.53 -20.66
N ASP A 146 1.58 -6.12 -20.88
CA ASP A 146 2.26 -6.91 -19.85
C ASP A 146 2.66 -6.03 -18.64
N ILE A 147 3.02 -4.77 -18.90
CA ILE A 147 3.31 -3.79 -17.84
C ILE A 147 2.02 -3.36 -17.16
N GLU A 148 0.99 -2.99 -17.92
CA GLU A 148 -0.30 -2.51 -17.38
C GLU A 148 -0.97 -3.54 -16.47
N ASP A 149 -0.95 -4.83 -16.86
CA ASP A 149 -1.54 -5.89 -16.04
C ASP A 149 -0.76 -6.10 -14.73
N ASN A 150 0.57 -6.08 -14.80
CA ASN A 150 1.39 -6.13 -13.60
C ASN A 150 1.22 -4.88 -12.71
N LEU A 151 0.99 -3.69 -13.28
CA LEU A 151 0.70 -2.49 -12.49
C LEU A 151 -0.64 -2.57 -11.75
N LYS A 152 -1.66 -3.24 -12.34
CA LYS A 152 -2.92 -3.55 -11.61
C LYS A 152 -2.66 -4.45 -10.39
N ASP A 153 -1.77 -5.43 -10.52
CA ASP A 153 -1.40 -6.27 -9.39
C ASP A 153 -0.60 -5.49 -8.33
N LYS A 154 0.25 -4.53 -8.76
CA LYS A 154 0.93 -3.62 -7.82
C LYS A 154 -0.07 -2.74 -7.06
N ARG A 155 -1.11 -2.22 -7.72
CA ARG A 155 -2.18 -1.46 -7.06
C ARG A 155 -2.84 -2.29 -5.95
N ARG A 156 -3.18 -3.55 -6.23
CA ARG A 156 -3.73 -4.46 -5.22
C ARG A 156 -2.76 -4.72 -4.07
N TYR A 157 -1.47 -4.87 -4.38
CA TYR A 157 -0.44 -5.02 -3.36
C TYR A 157 -0.35 -3.77 -2.46
N TYR A 158 -0.35 -2.57 -3.02
CA TYR A 158 -0.31 -1.33 -2.26
C TYR A 158 -1.54 -1.17 -1.38
N LEU A 159 -2.73 -1.45 -1.93
CA LEU A 159 -3.97 -1.45 -1.16
C LEU A 159 -3.92 -2.44 0.02
N THR A 160 -3.34 -3.63 -0.19
CA THR A 160 -3.14 -4.60 0.89
C THR A 160 -2.25 -4.04 2.01
N ARG A 161 -1.18 -3.31 1.66
CA ARG A 161 -0.31 -2.67 2.66
C ARG A 161 -1.03 -1.58 3.44
N ILE A 162 -1.83 -0.77 2.77
CA ILE A 162 -2.68 0.24 3.42
C ILE A 162 -3.70 -0.45 4.33
N LYS A 163 -4.37 -1.50 3.82
CA LYS A 163 -5.35 -2.26 4.59
C LYS A 163 -4.77 -2.86 5.87
N GLU A 164 -3.59 -3.46 5.83
CA GLU A 164 -2.92 -4.00 7.01
C GLU A 164 -2.72 -2.94 8.11
N TYR A 165 -2.54 -1.69 7.74
CA TYR A 165 -2.49 -0.57 8.68
C TYR A 165 -3.89 -0.15 9.12
N THR A 166 -4.82 0.07 8.18
CA THR A 166 -6.17 0.53 8.50
C THR A 166 -6.96 -0.47 9.33
N ASP A 167 -6.72 -1.77 9.16
CA ASP A 167 -7.29 -2.82 10.02
C ASP A 167 -6.89 -2.69 11.51
N THR A 168 -5.85 -1.90 11.80
CA THR A 168 -5.47 -1.57 13.19
C THR A 168 -6.25 -0.37 13.75
N ILE A 169 -6.96 0.38 12.90
CA ILE A 169 -7.77 1.54 13.27
C ILE A 169 -9.18 1.05 13.60
N ASN A 170 -9.50 0.97 14.88
CA ASN A 170 -10.84 0.58 15.35
C ASN A 170 -11.81 1.76 15.50
N ASP A 171 -11.32 2.98 15.27
CA ASP A 171 -12.08 4.22 15.43
C ASP A 171 -12.49 4.75 14.05
N ILE A 172 -13.81 4.77 13.80
CA ILE A 172 -14.39 5.22 12.54
C ILE A 172 -14.10 6.71 12.27
N ASP A 173 -14.04 7.54 13.32
CA ASP A 173 -13.81 8.98 13.19
C ASP A 173 -12.36 9.23 12.74
N ILE A 174 -11.41 8.49 13.29
CA ILE A 174 -10.00 8.59 12.88
C ILE A 174 -9.86 8.20 11.40
N PHE A 175 -10.52 7.12 10.96
CA PHE A 175 -10.44 6.68 9.57
C PHE A 175 -11.18 7.64 8.63
N SER A 176 -12.36 8.13 9.03
CA SER A 176 -13.12 9.12 8.26
C SER A 176 -12.33 10.42 8.07
N ASN A 177 -11.71 10.94 9.14
CA ASN A 177 -10.87 12.14 9.07
C ASN A 177 -9.65 11.93 8.18
N LEU A 178 -9.07 10.75 8.16
CA LEU A 178 -7.99 10.37 7.24
C LEU A 178 -8.45 10.48 5.79
N LEU A 179 -9.59 9.86 5.44
CA LEU A 179 -10.15 9.91 4.08
C LEU A 179 -10.50 11.33 3.66
N ILE A 180 -11.15 12.10 4.53
CA ILE A 180 -11.49 13.51 4.27
C ILE A 180 -10.23 14.31 3.97
N SER A 181 -9.16 14.13 4.73
CA SER A 181 -7.90 14.83 4.49
C SER A 181 -7.27 14.51 3.13
N PHE A 182 -7.48 13.31 2.61
CA PHE A 182 -7.03 12.93 1.27
C PHE A 182 -7.92 13.52 0.17
N LEU A 183 -9.23 13.52 0.39
CA LEU A 183 -10.20 14.11 -0.54
C LEU A 183 -9.99 15.62 -0.67
N ASP A 184 -9.75 16.33 0.43
CA ASP A 184 -9.46 17.77 0.41
C ASP A 184 -8.21 18.12 -0.40
N GLU A 185 -7.20 17.24 -0.42
CA GLU A 185 -6.01 17.43 -1.27
C GLU A 185 -6.30 17.19 -2.76
N VAL A 186 -7.22 16.26 -3.07
CA VAL A 186 -7.61 15.95 -4.45
C VAL A 186 -8.48 17.05 -5.04
N ASP A 187 -9.43 17.59 -4.27
CA ASP A 187 -10.33 18.69 -4.71
C ASP A 187 -9.54 19.95 -5.12
N ASN A 188 -8.37 20.16 -4.54
CA ASN A 188 -7.49 21.26 -4.95
C ASN A 188 -6.74 20.97 -6.26
N ASN A 189 -6.87 19.78 -6.84
CA ASN A 189 -6.15 19.33 -8.01
C ASN A 189 -7.11 18.68 -9.03
N GLU A 190 -7.85 19.51 -9.78
CA GLU A 190 -8.95 19.14 -10.71
C GLU A 190 -8.63 18.02 -11.74
N LYS A 191 -7.44 17.46 -11.74
CA LYS A 191 -6.95 16.50 -12.73
C LYS A 191 -6.79 15.06 -12.25
N LEU A 192 -6.97 14.78 -10.96
CA LEU A 192 -6.67 13.48 -10.40
C LEU A 192 -7.95 12.79 -9.91
N GLU A 193 -8.32 11.69 -10.57
CA GLU A 193 -9.15 10.65 -9.97
C GLU A 193 -8.19 9.56 -9.43
N PRO A 194 -7.68 9.69 -8.18
CA PRO A 194 -6.68 8.76 -7.68
C PRO A 194 -7.29 7.39 -7.47
N LEU A 195 -6.91 6.44 -8.33
CA LEU A 195 -7.43 5.06 -8.31
C LEU A 195 -7.21 4.37 -6.97
N LEU A 196 -6.07 4.63 -6.35
CA LEU A 196 -5.75 4.03 -5.05
C LEU A 196 -6.60 4.64 -3.92
N LEU A 197 -6.98 5.91 -4.02
CA LEU A 197 -7.90 6.56 -3.09
C LEU A 197 -9.33 6.01 -3.25
N SER A 198 -9.79 5.80 -4.47
CA SER A 198 -11.08 5.16 -4.75
C SER A 198 -11.16 3.76 -4.12
N ASP A 199 -10.13 2.93 -4.32
CA ASP A 199 -10.04 1.61 -3.69
C ASP A 199 -10.04 1.70 -2.14
N LEU A 200 -9.48 2.77 -1.57
CA LEU A 200 -9.47 2.99 -0.12
C LEU A 200 -10.84 3.39 0.42
N VAL A 201 -11.62 4.17 -0.33
CA VAL A 201 -13.01 4.51 -0.01
C VAL A 201 -13.88 3.25 -0.02
N ASP A 202 -13.76 2.41 -1.05
CA ASP A 202 -14.47 1.13 -1.11
C ASP A 202 -14.12 0.23 0.08
N LEU A 203 -12.85 0.22 0.48
CA LEU A 203 -12.40 -0.53 1.66
C LEU A 203 -13.04 -0.01 2.95
N TYR A 204 -13.14 1.31 3.11
CA TYR A 204 -13.81 1.95 4.24
C TYR A 204 -15.29 1.53 4.30
N GLU A 205 -16.01 1.61 3.18
CA GLU A 205 -17.42 1.20 3.12
C GLU A 205 -17.60 -0.26 3.55
N ILE A 206 -16.75 -1.17 3.06
CA ILE A 206 -16.81 -2.58 3.42
C ILE A 206 -16.53 -2.79 4.92
N GLN A 207 -15.51 -2.11 5.46
CA GLN A 207 -15.05 -2.29 6.83
C GLN A 207 -16.08 -1.79 7.84
N PHE A 208 -16.74 -0.65 7.57
CA PHE A 208 -17.65 -0.01 8.50
C PHE A 208 -19.13 -0.25 8.23
N LYS A 209 -19.49 -0.89 7.12
CA LYS A 209 -20.87 -1.22 6.78
C LYS A 209 -21.60 -1.97 7.90
N GLN A 210 -20.93 -2.93 8.53
CA GLN A 210 -21.53 -3.72 9.60
C GLN A 210 -21.78 -2.85 10.85
N LEU A 211 -20.86 -1.92 11.16
CA LEU A 211 -21.05 -0.99 12.28
C LEU A 211 -22.30 -0.11 12.09
N VAL A 212 -22.52 0.39 10.86
CA VAL A 212 -23.72 1.19 10.55
C VAL A 212 -24.99 0.36 10.73
N ILE A 213 -24.99 -0.88 10.24
CA ILE A 213 -26.13 -1.81 10.41
C ILE A 213 -26.38 -2.08 11.89
N ASP A 214 -25.36 -2.36 12.68
CA ASP A 214 -25.48 -2.65 14.10
C ASP A 214 -26.04 -1.44 14.88
N GLU A 215 -25.62 -0.21 14.53
CA GLU A 215 -26.16 1.02 15.14
C GLU A 215 -27.61 1.27 14.73
N GLU A 216 -27.98 1.04 13.45
CA GLU A 216 -29.37 1.11 13.00
C GLU A 216 -30.25 0.14 13.78
N GLU A 217 -29.84 -1.12 13.95
CA GLU A 217 -30.57 -2.12 14.72
C GLU A 217 -30.74 -1.71 16.20
N LYS A 218 -29.71 -1.14 16.82
CA LYS A 218 -29.80 -0.60 18.18
C LYS A 218 -30.83 0.53 18.28
N VAL A 219 -30.82 1.47 17.34
CA VAL A 219 -31.80 2.57 17.30
C VAL A 219 -33.22 2.02 17.10
N LEU A 220 -33.42 1.10 16.16
CA LEU A 220 -34.72 0.46 15.93
C LEU A 220 -35.23 -0.30 17.15
N SER A 221 -34.35 -1.01 17.86
CA SER A 221 -34.66 -1.69 19.13
C SER A 221 -35.14 -0.69 20.22
N LYS A 222 -34.44 0.44 20.34
CA LYS A 222 -34.82 1.51 21.26
C LYS A 222 -36.19 2.12 20.90
N ILE A 223 -36.45 2.36 19.61
CA ILE A 223 -37.75 2.86 19.13
C ILE A 223 -38.87 1.85 19.43
N LYS A 224 -38.62 0.55 19.19
CA LYS A 224 -39.60 -0.50 19.50
C LYS A 224 -39.94 -0.53 20.96
N LYS A 225 -38.97 -0.46 21.86
CA LYS A 225 -39.21 -0.36 23.31
C LYS A 225 -40.04 0.88 23.69
N ILE A 226 -39.73 2.05 23.12
CA ILE A 226 -40.52 3.27 23.36
C ILE A 226 -41.96 3.07 22.92
N ARG A 227 -42.23 2.48 21.75
CA ARG A 227 -43.58 2.18 21.26
C ARG A 227 -44.34 1.23 22.20
N GLU A 228 -43.65 0.19 22.71
CA GLU A 228 -44.22 -0.74 23.68
C GLU A 228 -44.61 -0.03 24.99
N TYR A 229 -43.79 0.92 25.48
CA TYR A 229 -44.14 1.71 26.67
C TYR A 229 -45.33 2.63 26.41
N ILE A 230 -45.40 3.29 25.25
CA ILE A 230 -46.53 4.13 24.86
C ILE A 230 -47.82 3.31 24.81
N SER A 231 -47.78 2.10 24.25
CA SER A 231 -48.95 1.21 24.12
C SER A 231 -49.47 0.68 25.47
N LYS A 232 -48.66 0.71 26.54
CA LYS A 232 -48.99 0.23 27.88
C LYS A 232 -49.51 1.33 28.83
N ASP A 233 -49.83 2.50 28.33
CA ASP A 233 -50.43 3.61 29.05
C ASP A 233 -49.61 4.08 30.29
N TYR A 234 -48.29 4.06 30.15
CA TYR A 234 -47.36 4.56 31.19
C TYR A 234 -47.52 6.07 31.37
N LYS A 235 -47.48 6.53 32.64
CA LYS A 235 -47.53 7.95 32.97
C LYS A 235 -46.42 8.72 32.21
N LEU A 236 -46.79 9.83 31.60
CA LEU A 236 -45.92 10.70 30.79
C LEU A 236 -44.53 10.99 31.39
N THR A 237 -44.44 10.99 32.73
CA THR A 237 -43.23 11.24 33.50
C THR A 237 -42.21 10.10 33.35
N VAL A 238 -42.68 8.86 33.35
CA VAL A 238 -41.81 7.66 33.17
C VAL A 238 -41.24 7.63 31.75
N LEU A 239 -42.10 7.97 30.77
CA LEU A 239 -41.66 8.05 29.37
C LEU A 239 -40.61 9.14 29.14
N ARG A 240 -40.78 10.32 29.73
CA ARG A 240 -39.79 11.40 29.65
C ARG A 240 -38.46 11.02 30.28
N ASN A 241 -38.47 10.37 31.42
CA ASN A 241 -37.24 9.91 32.06
C ASN A 241 -36.53 8.84 31.20
N TYR A 242 -37.27 7.90 30.63
CA TYR A 242 -36.72 6.86 29.77
C TYR A 242 -36.10 7.44 28.51
N VAL A 243 -36.77 8.36 27.81
CA VAL A 243 -36.25 9.05 26.62
C VAL A 243 -35.00 9.89 26.96
N ARG A 244 -34.99 10.55 28.12
CA ARG A 244 -33.82 11.31 28.57
C ARG A 244 -32.60 10.41 28.85
N ASP A 245 -32.82 9.23 29.41
CA ASP A 245 -31.74 8.30 29.73
C ASP A 245 -31.19 7.63 28.44
N LEU A 246 -32.05 7.33 27.47
CA LEU A 246 -31.63 6.90 26.13
C LEU A 246 -30.79 7.94 25.40
N ASN A 247 -31.11 9.24 25.54
CA ASN A 247 -30.33 10.31 24.91
C ASN A 247 -28.96 10.57 25.57
N LYS A 248 -28.71 10.00 26.74
CA LYS A 248 -27.38 10.07 27.40
C LYS A 248 -26.45 8.91 26.96
N GLU A 249 -27.03 7.87 26.37
CA GLU A 249 -26.29 6.67 25.90
C GLU A 249 -25.95 6.75 24.40
N VAL A 250 -26.40 7.80 23.72
CA VAL A 250 -26.04 8.16 22.33
C VAL A 250 -25.06 9.34 22.36
#